data_7ac03222bf55a82cd8649c5a477d2e0f
#
_entry.id   7ac03222bf55a82cd8649c5a477d2e0f
#
_cell.length_a   1.000
_cell.length_b   1.000
_cell.length_c   1.000
_cell.angle_alpha   90.00
_cell.angle_beta   90.00
_cell.angle_gamma   90.00
#
_symmetry.space_group_name_H-M   'P 1'
#
loop_
_entity.id
_entity.type
_entity.pdbx_description
1 polymer ?
#
loop_
_entity_poly.entity_id
_entity_poly.type
_entity_poly.pdbx_seq_one_letter_code
_entity_poly.pdbx_strand_id
1 'polypeptide(L)'
;MKKAISLFLALVMLVSVFAGLGITAYAADAQTLWVDPVNGSDSAAGTQVAPFQTIEKAKAAAAALSAGGDVTVWLHGGTYRVSNAITFTSADSGKNGHVITYKAISGEVPVISGGTPITGWTIYDAQKNIYVADVPAAAVNSRQFYVDGEHQTRAMTEQSPTDWTLFGTKGYMSPAVTTQEANEYLVLDLGK
;
A
#
# COMPACT_ATOMS: atom_id res chain seq x y z
N MET A 1 73.00 -18.98 -10.78
CA MET A 1 72.51 -17.60 -10.74
C MET A 1 71.53 -17.27 -11.90
N LYS A 2 71.89 -17.49 -13.16
CA LYS A 2 71.01 -17.15 -14.33
C LYS A 2 69.65 -17.82 -14.30
N LYS A 3 69.51 -19.08 -13.87
CA LYS A 3 68.21 -19.80 -13.78
C LYS A 3 67.29 -19.26 -12.65
N ALA A 4 67.85 -18.81 -11.53
CA ALA A 4 67.08 -18.24 -10.42
C ALA A 4 66.54 -16.85 -10.77
N ILE A 5 67.29 -16.03 -11.50
CA ILE A 5 66.90 -14.71 -11.97
C ILE A 5 65.75 -14.84 -13.01
N SER A 6 65.81 -15.82 -13.90
CA SER A 6 64.77 -16.08 -14.89
C SER A 6 63.44 -16.51 -14.23
N LEU A 7 63.52 -17.34 -13.17
CA LEU A 7 62.34 -17.80 -12.44
C LEU A 7 61.67 -16.65 -11.66
N PHE A 8 62.50 -15.75 -11.09
CA PHE A 8 62.02 -14.58 -10.38
C PHE A 8 61.37 -13.55 -11.31
N LEU A 9 61.93 -13.33 -12.49
CA LEU A 9 61.34 -12.49 -13.52
C LEU A 9 60.01 -13.02 -14.03
N ALA A 10 59.88 -14.34 -14.22
CA ALA A 10 58.63 -14.98 -14.63
C ALA A 10 57.55 -14.85 -13.53
N LEU A 11 57.92 -14.97 -12.26
CA LEU A 11 56.98 -14.83 -11.15
C LEU A 11 56.49 -13.36 -11.02
N VAL A 12 57.36 -12.37 -11.22
CA VAL A 12 57.00 -10.95 -11.20
C VAL A 12 56.08 -10.60 -12.37
N MET A 13 56.31 -11.16 -13.55
CA MET A 13 55.39 -10.97 -14.70
C MET A 13 54.02 -11.64 -14.45
N LEU A 14 53.98 -12.80 -13.79
CA LEU A 14 52.70 -13.45 -13.48
C LEU A 14 51.86 -12.65 -12.48
N VAL A 15 52.50 -12.05 -11.49
CA VAL A 15 51.84 -11.20 -10.50
C VAL A 15 51.33 -9.89 -11.14
N SER A 16 52.05 -9.29 -12.09
CA SER A 16 51.61 -8.08 -12.77
C SER A 16 50.42 -8.30 -13.73
N VAL A 17 50.26 -9.51 -14.29
CA VAL A 17 49.08 -9.86 -15.10
C VAL A 17 47.83 -10.00 -14.24
N PHE A 18 47.96 -10.51 -13.00
CA PHE A 18 46.83 -10.58 -12.05
C PHE A 18 46.44 -9.22 -11.50
N ALA A 19 47.37 -8.29 -11.34
CA ALA A 19 47.06 -6.92 -10.90
C ALA A 19 46.39 -6.05 -11.96
N GLY A 20 46.48 -6.49 -13.25
CA GLY A 20 45.80 -5.79 -14.38
C GLY A 20 44.40 -6.29 -14.67
N LEU A 21 43.97 -7.40 -14.08
CA LEU A 21 42.58 -7.82 -14.08
C LEU A 21 41.87 -6.98 -12.99
N GLY A 22 41.54 -5.72 -13.34
CA GLY A 22 40.60 -4.93 -12.57
C GLY A 22 39.32 -5.76 -12.44
N ILE A 23 39.09 -6.32 -11.27
CA ILE A 23 37.76 -6.80 -10.90
C ILE A 23 36.94 -5.52 -10.81
N THR A 24 36.40 -5.08 -11.93
CA THR A 24 35.28 -4.15 -11.91
C THR A 24 34.19 -4.89 -11.14
N ALA A 25 34.04 -4.59 -9.86
CA ALA A 25 32.81 -4.89 -9.17
C ALA A 25 31.73 -4.18 -10.02
N TYR A 26 31.05 -4.93 -10.85
CA TYR A 26 29.79 -4.46 -11.43
C TYR A 26 28.90 -4.20 -10.23
N ALA A 27 28.73 -2.93 -9.88
CA ALA A 27 27.61 -2.53 -9.06
C ALA A 27 26.38 -3.06 -9.83
N ALA A 28 25.71 -4.05 -9.25
CA ALA A 28 24.49 -4.55 -9.84
C ALA A 28 23.58 -3.32 -10.06
N ASP A 29 23.15 -3.10 -11.30
CA ASP A 29 22.33 -1.94 -11.63
C ASP A 29 21.09 -1.97 -10.73
N ALA A 30 20.88 -0.89 -9.98
CA ALA A 30 19.72 -0.76 -9.12
C ALA A 30 18.47 -0.86 -9.98
N GLN A 31 17.69 -1.91 -9.78
CA GLN A 31 16.47 -2.16 -10.54
C GLN A 31 15.34 -1.32 -9.96
N THR A 32 14.52 -0.75 -10.83
CA THR A 32 13.42 0.10 -10.41
C THR A 32 12.08 -0.44 -10.90
N LEU A 33 11.10 -0.44 -10.00
CA LEU A 33 9.70 -0.73 -10.30
C LEU A 33 8.84 0.47 -9.94
N TRP A 34 7.74 0.63 -10.66
CA TRP A 34 6.82 1.74 -10.49
C TRP A 34 5.42 1.22 -10.28
N VAL A 35 4.68 1.87 -9.37
CA VAL A 35 3.30 1.52 -9.03
C VAL A 35 2.46 2.79 -9.05
N ASP A 36 1.35 2.76 -9.78
CA ASP A 36 0.38 3.84 -9.86
C ASP A 36 -1.03 3.27 -9.63
N PRO A 37 -1.72 3.64 -8.55
CA PRO A 37 -3.03 3.06 -8.22
C PRO A 37 -4.14 3.53 -9.16
N VAL A 38 -3.91 4.59 -9.95
CA VAL A 38 -4.92 5.21 -10.83
C VAL A 38 -4.71 4.81 -12.29
N ASN A 39 -3.46 4.95 -12.79
CA ASN A 39 -3.15 4.75 -14.20
C ASN A 39 -2.36 3.45 -14.46
N GLY A 40 -1.97 2.73 -13.43
CA GLY A 40 -1.22 1.49 -13.54
C GLY A 40 -2.07 0.30 -13.98
N SER A 41 -1.38 -0.79 -14.34
CA SER A 41 -2.00 -2.08 -14.66
C SER A 41 -1.09 -3.22 -14.21
N ASP A 42 -1.64 -4.24 -13.56
CA ASP A 42 -0.88 -5.41 -13.12
C ASP A 42 -0.45 -6.34 -14.27
N SER A 43 -0.94 -6.08 -15.48
CA SER A 43 -0.43 -6.68 -16.71
C SER A 43 0.71 -5.89 -17.37
N ALA A 44 1.03 -4.70 -16.87
CA ALA A 44 2.12 -3.86 -17.35
C ALA A 44 3.50 -4.40 -16.93
N ALA A 45 4.55 -3.76 -17.42
CA ALA A 45 5.94 -4.18 -17.16
C ALA A 45 6.51 -3.67 -15.82
N GLY A 46 5.80 -2.78 -15.10
CA GLY A 46 6.27 -2.16 -13.86
C GLY A 46 7.32 -1.07 -14.08
N THR A 47 7.43 -0.55 -15.29
CA THR A 47 8.33 0.58 -15.62
C THR A 47 7.65 1.92 -15.33
N GLN A 48 8.41 3.01 -15.38
CA GLN A 48 7.88 4.36 -15.17
C GLN A 48 6.76 4.72 -16.16
N VAL A 49 6.85 4.28 -17.41
CA VAL A 49 5.85 4.56 -18.46
C VAL A 49 4.73 3.53 -18.50
N ALA A 50 4.89 2.39 -17.84
CA ALA A 50 3.92 1.31 -17.78
C ALA A 50 3.93 0.70 -16.36
N PRO A 51 3.47 1.45 -15.33
CA PRO A 51 3.53 1.04 -13.94
C PRO A 51 2.56 -0.10 -13.61
N PHE A 52 2.84 -0.83 -12.56
CA PHE A 52 1.88 -1.73 -11.95
C PHE A 52 0.75 -0.94 -11.29
N GLN A 53 -0.39 -1.58 -11.06
CA GLN A 53 -1.50 -0.97 -10.35
C GLN A 53 -1.43 -1.24 -8.83
N THR A 54 -0.99 -2.44 -8.44
CA THR A 54 -1.05 -2.89 -7.05
C THR A 54 0.34 -3.07 -6.43
N ILE A 55 0.41 -2.87 -5.11
CA ILE A 55 1.61 -3.13 -4.32
C ILE A 55 1.94 -4.63 -4.31
N GLU A 56 0.92 -5.48 -4.29
CA GLU A 56 1.05 -6.95 -4.32
C GLU A 56 1.78 -7.41 -5.57
N LYS A 57 1.44 -6.84 -6.73
CA LYS A 57 2.13 -7.15 -7.99
C LYS A 57 3.58 -6.70 -7.95
N ALA A 58 3.83 -5.48 -7.48
CA ALA A 58 5.18 -4.94 -7.34
C ALA A 58 6.02 -5.76 -6.35
N LYS A 59 5.42 -6.23 -5.23
CA LYS A 59 6.07 -7.10 -4.25
C LYS A 59 6.58 -8.39 -4.88
N ALA A 60 5.73 -9.07 -5.65
CA ALA A 60 6.12 -10.30 -6.33
C ALA A 60 7.24 -10.08 -7.36
N ALA A 61 7.14 -8.98 -8.13
CA ALA A 61 8.17 -8.61 -9.10
C ALA A 61 9.50 -8.24 -8.43
N ALA A 62 9.47 -7.46 -7.35
CA ALA A 62 10.67 -7.06 -6.61
C ALA A 62 11.40 -8.27 -6.01
N ALA A 63 10.66 -9.22 -5.44
CA ALA A 63 11.24 -10.46 -4.90
C ALA A 63 11.93 -11.29 -5.99
N ALA A 64 11.39 -11.34 -7.20
CA ALA A 64 12.00 -12.03 -8.34
C ALA A 64 13.29 -11.35 -8.81
N LEU A 65 13.30 -10.01 -8.86
CA LEU A 65 14.43 -9.21 -9.34
C LEU A 65 15.57 -9.13 -8.32
N SER A 66 15.29 -9.24 -7.02
CA SER A 66 16.25 -9.00 -5.94
C SER A 66 17.45 -9.95 -5.91
N ALA A 67 17.43 -11.04 -6.67
CA ALA A 67 18.57 -11.93 -6.80
C ALA A 67 19.71 -11.31 -7.63
N GLY A 68 19.40 -10.37 -8.52
CA GLY A 68 20.33 -9.73 -9.43
C GLY A 68 20.79 -8.33 -9.03
N GLY A 69 20.21 -7.73 -7.99
CA GLY A 69 20.56 -6.37 -7.54
C GLY A 69 19.58 -5.80 -6.53
N ASP A 70 19.89 -4.61 -6.03
CA ASP A 70 18.99 -3.84 -5.20
C ASP A 70 17.76 -3.42 -6.02
N VAL A 71 16.58 -3.46 -5.40
CA VAL A 71 15.33 -3.10 -6.07
C VAL A 71 14.69 -1.92 -5.34
N THR A 72 14.34 -0.89 -6.09
CA THR A 72 13.54 0.23 -5.56
C THR A 72 12.15 0.21 -6.20
N VAL A 73 11.12 0.14 -5.37
CA VAL A 73 9.71 0.22 -5.76
C VAL A 73 9.23 1.64 -5.47
N TRP A 74 8.95 2.40 -6.52
CA TRP A 74 8.43 3.74 -6.46
C TRP A 74 6.90 3.73 -6.45
N LEU A 75 6.31 4.41 -5.47
CA LEU A 75 4.85 4.52 -5.32
C LEU A 75 4.41 5.92 -5.74
N HIS A 76 3.55 6.00 -6.75
CA HIS A 76 2.84 7.23 -7.07
C HIS A 76 1.83 7.60 -5.99
N GLY A 77 1.52 8.89 -5.89
CA GLY A 77 0.47 9.40 -5.03
C GLY A 77 -0.90 8.82 -5.43
N GLY A 78 -1.79 8.77 -4.46
CA GLY A 78 -3.13 8.22 -4.63
C GLY A 78 -3.46 7.14 -3.61
N THR A 79 -4.67 6.59 -3.69
CA THR A 79 -5.15 5.60 -2.72
C THR A 79 -5.00 4.19 -3.25
N TYR A 80 -4.12 3.43 -2.62
CA TYR A 80 -3.95 1.99 -2.82
C TYR A 80 -4.97 1.25 -1.95
N ARG A 81 -6.01 0.73 -2.57
CA ARG A 81 -7.05 -0.01 -1.86
C ARG A 81 -6.66 -1.47 -1.75
N VAL A 82 -6.58 -1.95 -0.51
CA VAL A 82 -6.22 -3.34 -0.21
C VAL A 82 -7.42 -4.04 0.43
N SER A 83 -7.90 -5.11 -0.19
CA SER A 83 -9.00 -5.93 0.34
C SER A 83 -8.51 -6.99 1.32
N ASN A 84 -7.24 -7.36 1.24
CA ASN A 84 -6.60 -8.34 2.10
C ASN A 84 -5.29 -7.77 2.66
N ALA A 85 -4.81 -8.31 3.77
CA ALA A 85 -3.53 -7.91 4.32
C ALA A 85 -2.38 -8.21 3.33
N ILE A 86 -1.54 -7.21 3.08
CA ILE A 86 -0.29 -7.41 2.33
C ILE A 86 0.72 -8.05 3.28
N THR A 87 0.91 -9.36 3.13
CA THR A 87 1.83 -10.12 3.98
C THR A 87 3.22 -10.16 3.35
N PHE A 88 4.23 -9.75 4.10
CA PHE A 88 5.64 -9.90 3.74
C PHE A 88 6.23 -11.08 4.50
N THR A 89 6.97 -11.92 3.79
CA THR A 89 7.66 -13.10 4.33
C THR A 89 9.15 -13.04 3.99
N SER A 90 9.93 -13.98 4.45
CA SER A 90 11.34 -14.09 4.07
C SER A 90 11.54 -14.29 2.56
N ALA A 91 10.54 -14.83 1.85
CA ALA A 91 10.58 -14.96 0.40
C ALA A 91 10.50 -13.62 -0.34
N ASP A 92 9.93 -12.59 0.31
CA ASP A 92 9.78 -11.25 -0.23
C ASP A 92 10.95 -10.33 0.13
N SER A 93 11.95 -10.84 0.82
CA SER A 93 13.17 -10.09 1.18
C SER A 93 14.17 -10.07 0.02
N GLY A 94 15.10 -9.11 0.08
CA GLY A 94 16.25 -9.08 -0.82
C GLY A 94 17.09 -10.35 -0.70
N LYS A 95 17.63 -10.80 -1.81
CA LYS A 95 18.46 -12.02 -1.92
C LYS A 95 19.92 -11.65 -2.13
N ASN A 96 20.83 -12.55 -1.78
CA ASN A 96 22.27 -12.40 -2.02
C ASN A 96 22.86 -11.11 -1.39
N GLY A 97 22.29 -10.60 -0.29
CA GLY A 97 22.72 -9.37 0.35
C GLY A 97 22.13 -8.09 -0.25
N HIS A 98 21.27 -8.18 -1.26
CA HIS A 98 20.57 -7.05 -1.84
C HIS A 98 19.37 -6.60 -1.01
N VAL A 99 18.91 -5.37 -1.25
CA VAL A 99 17.83 -4.75 -0.49
C VAL A 99 16.66 -4.41 -1.42
N ILE A 100 15.42 -4.62 -0.94
CA ILE A 100 14.22 -4.13 -1.59
C ILE A 100 13.71 -2.92 -0.80
N THR A 101 13.59 -1.77 -1.47
CA THR A 101 13.14 -0.52 -0.86
C THR A 101 11.83 -0.07 -1.48
N TYR A 102 10.80 0.19 -0.67
CA TYR A 102 9.54 0.80 -1.09
C TYR A 102 9.52 2.25 -0.64
N LYS A 103 9.26 3.17 -1.54
CA LYS A 103 9.20 4.60 -1.19
C LYS A 103 8.27 5.40 -2.11
N ALA A 104 7.74 6.48 -1.56
CA ALA A 104 6.98 7.45 -2.32
C ALA A 104 7.86 8.23 -3.30
N ILE A 105 7.30 8.63 -4.42
CA ILE A 105 7.91 9.63 -5.30
C ILE A 105 7.93 10.96 -4.57
N SER A 106 9.01 11.72 -4.77
CA SER A 106 9.17 13.01 -4.08
C SER A 106 8.01 13.96 -4.41
N GLY A 107 7.39 14.49 -3.36
CA GLY A 107 6.24 15.40 -3.48
C GLY A 107 4.89 14.69 -3.66
N GLU A 108 4.86 13.37 -3.72
CA GLU A 108 3.62 12.59 -3.83
C GLU A 108 3.30 11.87 -2.52
N VAL A 109 2.00 11.64 -2.27
CA VAL A 109 1.52 11.00 -1.04
C VAL A 109 0.73 9.73 -1.40
N PRO A 110 1.35 8.55 -1.34
CA PRO A 110 0.64 7.28 -1.44
C PRO A 110 -0.08 6.98 -0.11
N VAL A 111 -1.36 6.62 -0.21
CA VAL A 111 -2.20 6.24 0.93
C VAL A 111 -2.62 4.79 0.78
N ILE A 112 -2.21 3.91 1.68
CA ILE A 112 -2.64 2.51 1.70
C ILE A 112 -3.90 2.42 2.57
N SER A 113 -5.01 1.97 2.00
CA SER A 113 -6.30 1.94 2.66
C SER A 113 -6.97 0.57 2.55
N GLY A 114 -7.34 -0.01 3.69
CA GLY A 114 -8.22 -1.18 3.77
C GLY A 114 -9.70 -0.84 3.81
N GLY A 115 -10.06 0.45 3.66
CA GLY A 115 -11.44 0.91 3.68
C GLY A 115 -12.21 0.60 2.41
N THR A 116 -13.47 0.21 2.55
CA THR A 116 -14.41 0.06 1.43
C THR A 116 -15.04 1.42 1.12
N PRO A 117 -14.93 1.93 -0.12
CA PRO A 117 -15.56 3.22 -0.48
C PRO A 117 -17.08 3.09 -0.49
N ILE A 118 -17.75 4.09 0.07
CA ILE A 118 -19.20 4.25 -0.06
C ILE A 118 -19.43 5.31 -1.14
N THR A 119 -20.16 4.93 -2.16
CA THR A 119 -20.45 5.77 -3.35
C THR A 119 -21.94 5.80 -3.62
N GLY A 120 -22.38 6.59 -4.60
CA GLY A 120 -23.79 6.67 -4.97
C GLY A 120 -24.64 7.50 -3.99
N TRP A 121 -24.02 8.45 -3.32
CA TRP A 121 -24.70 9.37 -2.40
C TRP A 121 -25.77 10.16 -3.12
N THR A 122 -26.99 10.16 -2.55
CA THR A 122 -28.12 10.94 -3.02
C THR A 122 -28.65 11.84 -1.91
N ILE A 123 -29.29 12.94 -2.28
CA ILE A 123 -29.87 13.85 -1.29
C ILE A 123 -31.14 13.19 -0.73
N TYR A 124 -31.17 12.99 0.58
CA TYR A 124 -32.35 12.54 1.31
C TYR A 124 -33.21 13.72 1.76
N ASP A 125 -32.60 14.76 2.35
CA ASP A 125 -33.25 15.99 2.79
C ASP A 125 -32.37 17.18 2.42
N ALA A 126 -32.78 17.93 1.40
CA ALA A 126 -32.03 19.09 0.91
C ALA A 126 -32.03 20.28 1.89
N GLN A 127 -33.06 20.40 2.73
CA GLN A 127 -33.16 21.50 3.69
C GLN A 127 -32.19 21.29 4.86
N LYS A 128 -31.95 20.04 5.21
CA LYS A 128 -31.05 19.65 6.31
C LYS A 128 -29.68 19.18 5.82
N ASN A 129 -29.41 19.21 4.51
CA ASN A 129 -28.18 18.68 3.92
C ASN A 129 -27.90 17.19 4.29
N ILE A 130 -28.96 16.38 4.35
CA ILE A 130 -28.83 14.96 4.65
C ILE A 130 -28.66 14.17 3.34
N TYR A 131 -27.65 13.33 3.28
CA TYR A 131 -27.37 12.43 2.16
C TYR A 131 -27.53 10.97 2.60
N VAL A 132 -27.89 10.12 1.67
CA VAL A 132 -28.03 8.67 1.88
C VAL A 132 -27.27 7.93 0.79
N ALA A 133 -26.66 6.82 1.14
CA ALA A 133 -26.04 5.86 0.23
C ALA A 133 -26.19 4.46 0.78
N ASP A 134 -26.25 3.47 -0.13
CA ASP A 134 -26.23 2.06 0.24
C ASP A 134 -24.87 1.68 0.80
N VAL A 135 -24.85 0.92 1.89
CA VAL A 135 -23.62 0.43 2.49
C VAL A 135 -23.21 -0.87 1.79
N PRO A 136 -22.01 -0.92 1.17
CA PRO A 136 -21.55 -2.16 0.57
C PRO A 136 -21.50 -3.31 1.57
N ALA A 137 -21.82 -4.53 1.13
CA ALA A 137 -21.87 -5.72 2.01
C ALA A 137 -20.59 -5.92 2.85
N ALA A 138 -19.42 -5.59 2.29
CA ALA A 138 -18.14 -5.65 2.99
C ALA A 138 -18.02 -4.64 4.16
N ALA A 139 -18.82 -3.58 4.15
CA ALA A 139 -18.77 -2.50 5.15
C ALA A 139 -19.92 -2.52 6.15
N VAL A 140 -20.93 -3.40 5.99
CA VAL A 140 -22.15 -3.44 6.83
C VAL A 140 -21.84 -3.53 8.32
N ASN A 141 -20.81 -4.29 8.70
CA ASN A 141 -20.42 -4.46 10.11
C ASN A 141 -19.31 -3.48 10.55
N SER A 142 -18.95 -2.50 9.72
CA SER A 142 -17.91 -1.52 10.07
C SER A 142 -18.41 -0.60 11.20
N ARG A 143 -17.57 -0.38 12.18
CA ARG A 143 -17.78 0.62 13.24
C ARG A 143 -17.05 1.93 12.98
N GLN A 144 -16.23 1.98 11.95
CA GLN A 144 -15.41 3.12 11.61
C GLN A 144 -15.87 3.69 10.27
N PHE A 145 -16.07 4.98 10.23
CA PHE A 145 -16.45 5.73 9.06
C PHE A 145 -15.54 6.94 8.90
N TYR A 146 -15.04 7.17 7.70
CA TYR A 146 -14.12 8.26 7.39
C TYR A 146 -14.67 9.08 6.23
N VAL A 147 -14.58 10.39 6.34
CA VAL A 147 -14.85 11.36 5.26
C VAL A 147 -13.58 12.17 5.07
N ASP A 148 -13.07 12.22 3.85
CA ASP A 148 -11.83 12.94 3.49
C ASP A 148 -10.62 12.61 4.39
N GLY A 149 -10.56 11.34 4.84
CA GLY A 149 -9.50 10.86 5.74
C GLY A 149 -9.73 11.10 7.22
N GLU A 150 -10.77 11.84 7.60
CA GLU A 150 -11.13 12.14 8.97
C GLU A 150 -12.14 11.13 9.52
N HIS A 151 -11.87 10.60 10.72
CA HIS A 151 -12.78 9.68 11.40
C HIS A 151 -14.04 10.44 11.86
N GLN A 152 -15.19 9.93 11.43
CA GLN A 152 -16.48 10.53 11.75
C GLN A 152 -17.14 9.85 12.96
N THR A 153 -17.82 10.66 13.76
CA THR A 153 -18.64 10.15 14.86
C THR A 153 -20.01 9.76 14.30
N ARG A 154 -20.51 8.59 14.69
CA ARG A 154 -21.90 8.22 14.37
C ARG A 154 -22.87 9.21 14.98
N ALA A 155 -23.88 9.58 14.20
CA ALA A 155 -24.99 10.36 14.73
C ALA A 155 -25.66 9.59 15.87
N MET A 156 -25.87 10.24 16.99
CA MET A 156 -26.52 9.70 18.17
C MET A 156 -27.58 10.70 18.64
N THR A 157 -28.71 10.20 19.10
CA THR A 157 -29.67 11.05 19.83
C THR A 157 -29.13 11.36 21.20
N GLU A 158 -29.48 12.50 21.78
CA GLU A 158 -29.22 12.78 23.18
C GLU A 158 -29.84 11.68 24.04
N GLN A 159 -29.00 11.05 24.84
CA GLN A 159 -29.41 9.94 25.67
C GLN A 159 -30.11 10.47 26.92
N SER A 160 -31.40 10.15 27.06
CA SER A 160 -32.07 10.37 28.35
C SER A 160 -31.49 9.37 29.39
N PRO A 161 -31.13 9.84 30.59
CA PRO A 161 -30.61 8.96 31.61
C PRO A 161 -31.53 7.80 32.02
N THR A 162 -32.80 7.87 31.63
CA THR A 162 -33.86 6.89 31.97
C THR A 162 -34.02 5.79 30.90
N ASP A 163 -33.41 5.93 29.72
CA ASP A 163 -33.60 4.98 28.61
C ASP A 163 -32.56 3.87 28.50
N TRP A 164 -31.79 3.63 29.54
CA TRP A 164 -30.73 2.61 29.57
C TRP A 164 -31.24 1.19 29.40
N THR A 165 -32.53 0.96 29.61
CA THR A 165 -33.13 -0.39 29.58
C THR A 165 -33.47 -0.87 28.16
N LEU A 166 -33.55 0.01 27.17
CA LEU A 166 -34.03 -0.38 25.85
C LEU A 166 -32.96 -1.07 25.00
N PHE A 167 -31.65 -0.80 25.22
CA PHE A 167 -30.59 -1.32 24.36
C PHE A 167 -29.38 -1.91 25.07
N GLY A 168 -29.38 -2.01 26.38
CA GLY A 168 -28.32 -2.71 27.15
C GLY A 168 -26.88 -2.20 27.00
N THR A 169 -26.64 -1.19 26.19
CA THR A 169 -25.32 -0.61 25.92
C THR A 169 -25.39 0.89 25.76
N LYS A 170 -24.48 1.58 26.43
CA LYS A 170 -24.34 3.04 26.35
C LYS A 170 -24.26 3.51 24.90
N GLY A 171 -25.17 4.40 24.50
CA GLY A 171 -24.86 5.32 23.42
C GLY A 171 -25.41 5.00 22.05
N TYR A 172 -26.38 4.09 21.91
CA TYR A 172 -27.01 3.89 20.61
C TYR A 172 -28.54 3.86 20.78
N MET A 173 -29.20 4.97 20.51
CA MET A 173 -30.60 4.90 20.11
C MET A 173 -30.65 4.74 18.61
N SER A 174 -30.96 3.55 18.12
CA SER A 174 -31.62 3.42 16.86
C SER A 174 -33.05 3.92 17.07
N PRO A 175 -33.58 4.95 16.35
CA PRO A 175 -35.02 5.10 16.24
C PRO A 175 -35.57 3.73 15.83
N ALA A 176 -36.80 3.41 16.15
CA ALA A 176 -37.42 2.12 15.90
C ALA A 176 -37.45 1.77 14.39
N VAL A 177 -36.28 1.53 13.88
CA VAL A 177 -36.00 1.00 12.55
C VAL A 177 -35.92 -0.50 12.75
N THR A 178 -36.70 -1.24 12.01
CA THR A 178 -36.62 -2.70 12.02
C THR A 178 -35.16 -3.08 11.74
N THR A 179 -34.67 -4.13 12.37
CA THR A 179 -33.25 -4.56 12.28
C THR A 179 -32.73 -4.73 10.85
N GLN A 180 -33.63 -4.81 9.89
CA GLN A 180 -33.31 -4.93 8.46
C GLN A 180 -32.96 -3.58 7.84
N GLU A 181 -33.68 -2.52 8.18
CA GLU A 181 -33.42 -1.16 7.65
C GLU A 181 -32.18 -0.50 8.26
N ALA A 182 -31.83 -0.84 9.52
CA ALA A 182 -30.64 -0.30 10.19
C ALA A 182 -29.31 -0.72 9.54
N ASN A 183 -29.32 -1.74 8.69
CA ASN A 183 -28.14 -2.26 8.03
C ASN A 183 -28.04 -1.86 6.54
N GLU A 184 -29.06 -1.21 6.00
CA GLU A 184 -29.14 -0.91 4.56
C GLU A 184 -28.62 0.49 4.21
N TYR A 185 -28.67 1.45 5.14
CA TYR A 185 -28.28 2.84 4.85
C TYR A 185 -27.31 3.42 5.89
N LEU A 186 -26.41 4.22 5.40
CA LEU A 186 -25.69 5.18 6.22
C LEU A 186 -26.26 6.57 5.96
N VAL A 187 -26.80 7.21 7.00
CA VAL A 187 -27.27 8.59 6.93
C VAL A 187 -26.17 9.49 7.47
N LEU A 188 -25.68 10.39 6.65
CA LEU A 188 -24.67 11.36 7.01
C LEU A 188 -25.32 12.75 7.08
N ASP A 189 -25.27 13.36 8.27
CA ASP A 189 -25.55 14.77 8.45
C ASP A 189 -24.25 15.57 8.25
N LEU A 190 -24.17 16.28 7.13
CA LEU A 190 -23.04 17.13 6.79
C LEU A 190 -23.23 18.55 7.31
N GLY A 191 -24.01 18.74 8.38
CA GLY A 191 -24.36 20.02 8.97
C GLY A 191 -23.20 21.03 8.92
N LYS A 192 -23.43 22.15 8.23
CA LYS A 192 -22.55 23.32 8.20
C LYS A 192 -22.90 24.27 9.30
#